data_c610675ce23805c2d124da37e4fe694f
#
_entry.id   c610675ce23805c2d124da37e4fe694f
#
_cell.length_a   1.000
_cell.length_b   1.000
_cell.length_c   1.000
_cell.angle_alpha   90.00
_cell.angle_beta   90.00
_cell.angle_gamma   90.00
#
_symmetry.space_group_name_H-M   'P 1'
#
loop_
_entity.id
_entity.type
_entity.pdbx_description
1 polymer ?
#
loop_
_entity_poly.entity_id
_entity_poly.type
_entity_poly.pdbx_seq_one_letter_code
_entity_poly.pdbx_strand_id
1 'polypeptide(L)'
;TSSSRIQQDVNPLLLFASVEKQAKERLGEAWRGKCFSYLGNSILLVQLQDEHEVSRLTDECDRFCRYVKRMVGAVVTVGIGFVCDNILDLAQSYASARDAVSYRAIYGASRAINIKEVAPQEVSEPDLKQGTDSFNQLFKMIRLGTEEDIEKAIDEYLEQISFQRKSLQQHYISVMELVSELYRFSANNEIVMDEFSGDMRKLYGRLLD
;
A
#
# COMPACT_ATOMS: atom_id res chain seq x y z
N THR A 1 1.89 -0.58 38.35
CA THR A 1 2.95 0.34 37.90
C THR A 1 2.79 0.62 36.42
N SER A 2 2.19 1.77 36.16
CA SER A 2 1.85 2.28 34.85
C SER A 2 3.14 2.70 34.12
N SER A 3 3.54 1.97 33.11
CA SER A 3 4.50 2.46 32.13
C SER A 3 3.73 3.30 31.10
N SER A 4 3.59 4.59 31.38
CA SER A 4 3.19 5.58 30.39
C SER A 4 4.28 5.62 29.31
N ARG A 5 3.99 5.00 28.16
CA ARG A 5 4.76 5.24 26.93
C ARG A 5 4.56 6.69 26.55
N ILE A 6 5.58 7.50 26.80
CA ILE A 6 5.69 8.85 26.26
C ILE A 6 5.75 8.64 24.73
N GLN A 7 4.62 8.79 24.04
CA GLN A 7 4.59 9.09 22.63
C GLN A 7 5.21 10.47 22.51
N GLN A 8 6.52 10.54 22.24
CA GLN A 8 7.12 11.78 21.79
C GLN A 8 6.44 12.14 20.47
N ASP A 9 5.73 13.25 20.45
CA ASP A 9 5.24 13.90 19.23
C ASP A 9 6.46 14.32 18.41
N VAL A 10 6.99 13.37 17.63
CA VAL A 10 8.08 13.66 16.69
C VAL A 10 7.47 14.52 15.59
N ASN A 11 7.99 15.74 15.45
CA ASN A 11 7.55 16.64 14.39
C ASN A 11 7.69 15.94 13.02
N PRO A 12 6.59 15.78 12.26
CA PRO A 12 6.59 15.06 10.98
C PRO A 12 7.64 15.59 9.99
N LEU A 13 7.92 16.90 10.01
CA LEU A 13 8.93 17.52 9.15
C LEU A 13 10.36 17.07 9.53
N LEU A 14 10.66 16.94 10.81
CA LEU A 14 11.97 16.46 11.28
C LEU A 14 12.14 14.97 10.94
N LEU A 15 11.06 14.20 11.05
CA LEU A 15 11.05 12.80 10.67
C LEU A 15 11.33 12.64 9.17
N PHE A 16 10.62 13.40 8.34
CA PHE A 16 10.84 13.41 6.88
C PHE A 16 12.28 13.79 6.52
N ALA A 17 12.80 14.88 7.08
CA ALA A 17 14.17 15.32 6.85
C ALA A 17 15.22 14.26 7.28
N SER A 18 14.97 13.56 8.39
CA SER A 18 15.83 12.49 8.86
C SER A 18 15.84 11.31 7.89
N VAL A 19 14.66 10.90 7.40
CA VAL A 19 14.52 9.81 6.42
C VAL A 19 15.20 10.19 5.10
N GLU A 20 14.98 11.42 4.61
CA GLU A 20 15.61 11.91 3.37
C GLU A 20 17.14 11.94 3.47
N LYS A 21 17.67 12.39 4.59
CA LYS A 21 19.13 12.35 4.87
C LYS A 21 19.66 10.92 4.81
N GLN A 22 18.99 9.97 5.48
CA GLN A 22 19.39 8.57 5.46
C GLN A 22 19.29 7.93 4.07
N ALA A 23 18.28 8.30 3.28
CA ALA A 23 18.14 7.85 1.89
C ALA A 23 19.29 8.35 1.03
N LYS A 24 19.66 9.63 1.17
CA LYS A 24 20.78 10.22 0.45
C LYS A 24 22.11 9.55 0.79
N GLU A 25 22.39 9.33 2.06
CA GLU A 25 23.65 8.73 2.52
C GLU A 25 23.76 7.25 2.14
N ARG A 26 22.67 6.48 2.27
CA ARG A 26 22.71 5.02 2.09
C ARG A 26 22.44 4.56 0.66
N LEU A 27 21.52 5.22 -0.03
CA LEU A 27 21.14 4.85 -1.39
C LEU A 27 21.76 5.79 -2.43
N GLY A 28 21.71 7.11 -2.19
CA GLY A 28 22.22 8.09 -3.14
C GLY A 28 23.72 7.93 -3.43
N GLU A 29 24.53 7.75 -2.40
CA GLU A 29 25.98 7.58 -2.56
C GLU A 29 26.34 6.21 -3.15
N ALA A 30 25.69 5.15 -2.68
CA ALA A 30 25.95 3.78 -3.17
C ALA A 30 25.61 3.61 -4.66
N TRP A 31 24.56 4.31 -5.14
CA TRP A 31 24.03 4.17 -6.50
C TRP A 31 24.37 5.33 -7.43
N ARG A 32 25.31 6.21 -7.08
CA ARG A 32 25.62 7.43 -7.85
C ARG A 32 24.37 8.23 -8.19
N GLY A 33 23.38 8.18 -7.28
CA GLY A 33 22.06 8.76 -7.47
C GLY A 33 21.99 10.23 -7.06
N LYS A 34 20.96 10.91 -7.53
CA LYS A 34 20.56 12.24 -7.08
C LYS A 34 19.29 12.12 -6.24
N CYS A 35 19.38 12.55 -4.98
CA CYS A 35 18.24 12.59 -4.08
C CYS A 35 17.75 14.04 -3.95
N PHE A 36 16.46 14.26 -4.15
CA PHE A 36 15.81 15.57 -4.06
C PHE A 36 14.34 15.43 -3.71
N SER A 37 13.73 16.50 -3.19
CA SER A 37 12.31 16.53 -2.87
C SER A 37 11.51 17.12 -4.03
N TYR A 38 10.38 16.50 -4.37
CA TYR A 38 9.47 16.99 -5.39
C TYR A 38 8.03 16.64 -5.01
N LEU A 39 7.13 17.63 -4.98
CA LEU A 39 5.71 17.47 -4.60
C LEU A 39 5.48 16.68 -3.31
N GLY A 40 6.29 16.96 -2.27
CA GLY A 40 6.18 16.29 -0.98
C GLY A 40 6.73 14.85 -0.94
N ASN A 41 7.32 14.37 -2.02
CA ASN A 41 7.98 13.08 -2.08
C ASN A 41 9.49 13.24 -2.13
N SER A 42 10.23 12.31 -1.53
CA SER A 42 11.67 12.18 -1.72
C SER A 42 11.95 11.32 -2.94
N ILE A 43 12.65 11.85 -3.89
CA ILE A 43 12.97 11.23 -5.18
C ILE A 43 14.43 10.82 -5.19
N LEU A 44 14.71 9.58 -5.56
CA LEU A 44 16.04 9.09 -5.87
C LEU A 44 16.12 8.76 -7.36
N LEU A 45 16.89 9.57 -8.10
CA LEU A 45 17.21 9.31 -9.50
C LEU A 45 18.52 8.52 -9.55
N VAL A 46 18.48 7.33 -10.13
CA VAL A 46 19.61 6.39 -10.20
C VAL A 46 20.00 6.15 -11.65
N GLN A 47 21.28 6.10 -11.93
CA GLN A 47 21.80 5.63 -13.21
C GLN A 47 22.20 4.16 -13.08
N LEU A 48 21.55 3.29 -13.85
CA LEU A 48 21.83 1.86 -13.92
C LEU A 48 22.74 1.56 -15.11
N GLN A 49 23.57 0.53 -14.98
CA GLN A 49 24.42 0.05 -16.06
C GLN A 49 23.73 -1.04 -16.89
N ASP A 50 22.88 -1.83 -16.24
CA ASP A 50 22.09 -2.87 -16.88
C ASP A 50 20.77 -3.11 -16.13
N GLU A 51 19.85 -3.88 -16.72
CA GLU A 51 18.55 -4.21 -16.11
C GLU A 51 18.66 -5.10 -14.86
N HIS A 52 19.73 -5.86 -14.68
CA HIS A 52 19.90 -6.74 -13.51
C HIS A 52 20.13 -5.92 -12.24
N GLU A 53 20.66 -4.71 -12.37
CA GLU A 53 20.84 -3.80 -11.25
C GLU A 53 19.52 -3.36 -10.61
N VAL A 54 18.39 -3.43 -11.34
CA VAL A 54 17.07 -3.08 -10.80
C VAL A 54 16.67 -3.99 -9.63
N SER A 55 16.88 -5.28 -9.77
CA SER A 55 16.58 -6.24 -8.69
C SER A 55 17.44 -5.96 -7.45
N ARG A 56 18.71 -5.69 -7.65
CA ARG A 56 19.63 -5.33 -6.57
C ARG A 56 19.22 -4.01 -5.90
N LEU A 57 18.83 -3.01 -6.70
CA LEU A 57 18.31 -1.74 -6.18
C LEU A 57 17.02 -1.97 -5.37
N THR A 58 16.12 -2.82 -5.87
CA THR A 58 14.87 -3.18 -5.17
C THR A 58 15.17 -3.78 -3.81
N ASP A 59 16.09 -4.72 -3.72
CA ASP A 59 16.51 -5.36 -2.46
C ASP A 59 17.15 -4.36 -1.48
N GLU A 60 17.95 -3.43 -1.98
CA GLU A 60 18.58 -2.42 -1.13
C GLU A 60 17.57 -1.39 -0.63
N CYS A 61 16.64 -0.97 -1.47
CA CYS A 61 15.52 -0.13 -1.07
C CYS A 61 14.62 -0.82 -0.03
N ASP A 62 14.38 -2.12 -0.16
CA ASP A 62 13.61 -2.89 0.82
C ASP A 62 14.34 -3.00 2.16
N ARG A 63 15.66 -3.23 2.14
CA ARG A 63 16.50 -3.19 3.35
C ARG A 63 16.48 -1.80 4.01
N PHE A 64 16.49 -0.75 3.20
CA PHE A 64 16.38 0.64 3.68
C PHE A 64 15.04 0.87 4.38
N CYS A 65 13.91 0.47 3.80
CA CYS A 65 12.58 0.59 4.40
C CYS A 65 12.52 -0.09 5.77
N ARG A 66 13.03 -1.32 5.86
CA ARG A 66 13.11 -2.08 7.13
C ARG A 66 14.05 -1.43 8.15
N TYR A 67 15.15 -0.88 7.69
CA TYR A 67 16.08 -0.14 8.56
C TYR A 67 15.40 1.09 9.16
N VAL A 68 14.76 1.92 8.35
CA VAL A 68 14.08 3.13 8.81
C VAL A 68 12.97 2.80 9.80
N LYS A 69 12.16 1.77 9.53
CA LYS A 69 11.12 1.31 10.46
C LYS A 69 11.70 0.93 11.81
N ARG A 70 12.83 0.22 11.83
CA ARG A 70 13.47 -0.26 13.07
C ARG A 70 14.18 0.83 13.84
N MET A 71 14.93 1.71 13.16
CA MET A 71 15.81 2.68 13.78
C MET A 71 15.14 4.02 14.06
N VAL A 72 14.23 4.43 13.21
CA VAL A 72 13.56 5.74 13.26
C VAL A 72 12.08 5.61 13.68
N GLY A 73 11.51 4.40 13.58
CA GLY A 73 10.09 4.16 13.85
C GLY A 73 9.18 4.68 12.73
N ALA A 74 9.73 5.12 11.60
CA ALA A 74 8.98 5.64 10.48
C ALA A 74 8.59 4.55 9.49
N VAL A 75 7.38 4.64 8.96
CA VAL A 75 6.88 3.78 7.88
C VAL A 75 7.20 4.44 6.55
N VAL A 76 8.08 3.82 5.77
CA VAL A 76 8.51 4.31 4.46
C VAL A 76 8.22 3.25 3.40
N THR A 77 7.61 3.64 2.30
CA THR A 77 7.45 2.79 1.11
C THR A 77 8.21 3.42 -0.04
N VAL A 78 8.99 2.62 -0.74
CA VAL A 78 9.74 3.04 -1.92
C VAL A 78 9.12 2.42 -3.16
N GLY A 79 8.68 3.25 -4.11
CA GLY A 79 8.24 2.80 -5.43
C GLY A 79 9.39 2.87 -6.42
N ILE A 80 9.57 1.81 -7.20
CA ILE A 80 10.57 1.73 -8.28
C ILE A 80 9.83 1.72 -9.61
N GLY A 81 10.05 2.76 -10.40
CA GLY A 81 9.43 2.94 -11.71
C GLY A 81 10.12 2.15 -12.82
N PHE A 82 9.57 2.25 -14.03
CA PHE A 82 10.18 1.68 -15.20
C PHE A 82 11.55 2.34 -15.47
N VAL A 83 12.50 1.52 -15.88
CA VAL A 83 13.79 2.00 -16.39
C VAL A 83 13.54 2.70 -17.71
N CYS A 84 14.19 3.84 -17.92
CA CYS A 84 14.14 4.57 -19.18
C CYS A 84 15.55 4.85 -19.68
N ASP A 85 15.75 4.74 -20.99
CA ASP A 85 17.02 4.99 -21.65
C ASP A 85 17.18 6.47 -22.03
N ASN A 86 16.07 7.21 -22.06
CA ASN A 86 16.05 8.61 -22.46
C ASN A 86 15.62 9.49 -21.29
N ILE A 87 16.31 10.61 -21.10
CA ILE A 87 15.97 11.60 -20.08
C ILE A 87 14.57 12.22 -20.27
N LEU A 88 14.05 12.21 -21.49
CA LEU A 88 12.70 12.70 -21.78
C LEU A 88 11.60 11.78 -21.20
N ASP A 89 11.92 10.52 -20.95
CA ASP A 89 11.01 9.52 -20.40
C ASP A 89 11.03 9.47 -18.87
N LEU A 90 11.84 10.31 -18.22
CA LEU A 90 11.91 10.38 -16.75
C LEU A 90 10.56 10.72 -16.11
N ALA A 91 9.72 11.50 -16.79
CA ALA A 91 8.37 11.79 -16.29
C ALA A 91 7.50 10.52 -16.20
N GLN A 92 7.62 9.63 -17.18
CA GLN A 92 6.91 8.35 -17.18
C GLN A 92 7.48 7.39 -16.15
N SER A 93 8.81 7.33 -16.00
CA SER A 93 9.47 6.58 -14.94
C SER A 93 9.03 7.05 -13.55
N TYR A 94 8.93 8.35 -13.33
CA TYR A 94 8.43 8.91 -12.07
C TYR A 94 6.95 8.57 -11.83
N ALA A 95 6.10 8.69 -12.86
CA ALA A 95 4.69 8.35 -12.74
C ALA A 95 4.52 6.87 -12.36
N SER A 96 5.23 5.95 -13.03
CA SER A 96 5.19 4.53 -12.70
C SER A 96 5.75 4.20 -11.31
N ALA A 97 6.75 4.95 -10.83
CA ALA A 97 7.24 4.81 -9.45
C ALA A 97 6.17 5.22 -8.42
N ARG A 98 5.42 6.29 -8.68
CA ARG A 98 4.28 6.68 -7.84
C ARG A 98 3.18 5.64 -7.85
N ASP A 99 2.86 5.10 -9.01
CA ASP A 99 1.89 4.01 -9.14
C ASP A 99 2.34 2.80 -8.32
N ALA A 100 3.63 2.44 -8.37
CA ALA A 100 4.18 1.37 -7.54
C ALA A 100 3.96 1.61 -6.03
N VAL A 101 4.15 2.84 -5.53
CA VAL A 101 3.86 3.17 -4.13
C VAL A 101 2.40 2.92 -3.77
N SER A 102 1.47 3.15 -4.68
CA SER A 102 0.04 2.94 -4.45
C SER A 102 -0.31 1.47 -4.18
N TYR A 103 0.46 0.53 -4.71
CA TYR A 103 0.33 -0.91 -4.43
C TYR A 103 0.64 -1.30 -2.98
N ARG A 104 1.10 -0.35 -2.14
CA ARG A 104 1.19 -0.57 -0.69
C ARG A 104 -0.13 -0.96 -0.04
N ALA A 105 -1.26 -0.60 -0.65
CA ALA A 105 -2.60 -1.00 -0.20
C ALA A 105 -2.81 -2.52 -0.28
N ILE A 106 -2.15 -3.19 -1.24
CA ILE A 106 -2.24 -4.64 -1.47
C ILE A 106 -1.11 -5.39 -0.76
N TYR A 107 0.14 -4.91 -0.95
CA TYR A 107 1.34 -5.62 -0.48
C TYR A 107 1.83 -5.17 0.88
N GLY A 108 1.20 -4.15 1.47
CA GLY A 108 1.61 -3.55 2.74
C GLY A 108 2.71 -2.50 2.59
N ALA A 109 2.85 -1.68 3.62
CA ALA A 109 3.85 -0.62 3.71
C ALA A 109 5.20 -1.12 4.26
N SER A 110 6.18 -0.22 4.38
CA SER A 110 7.55 -0.47 4.85
C SER A 110 8.35 -1.43 3.98
N ARG A 111 8.19 -1.32 2.67
CA ARG A 111 8.92 -2.11 1.67
C ARG A 111 9.21 -1.33 0.39
N ALA A 112 10.07 -1.87 -0.44
CA ALA A 112 10.23 -1.47 -1.83
C ALA A 112 9.20 -2.21 -2.70
N ILE A 113 8.63 -1.52 -3.67
CA ILE A 113 7.67 -2.07 -4.62
C ILE A 113 8.14 -1.69 -6.03
N ASN A 114 8.45 -2.69 -6.84
CA ASN A 114 8.86 -2.50 -8.22
C ASN A 114 7.63 -2.63 -9.13
N ILE A 115 7.38 -1.62 -9.94
CA ILE A 115 6.21 -1.60 -10.82
C ILE A 115 6.20 -2.79 -11.80
N LYS A 116 7.35 -3.24 -12.29
CA LYS A 116 7.44 -4.42 -13.17
C LYS A 116 6.96 -5.72 -12.51
N GLU A 117 7.04 -5.81 -11.18
CA GLU A 117 6.66 -7.01 -10.44
C GLU A 117 5.18 -7.03 -10.07
N VAL A 118 4.58 -5.84 -9.93
CA VAL A 118 3.22 -5.69 -9.41
C VAL A 118 2.21 -5.26 -10.47
N ALA A 119 2.64 -4.60 -11.54
CA ALA A 119 1.75 -4.22 -12.63
C ALA A 119 1.21 -5.46 -13.34
N PRO A 120 -0.11 -5.57 -13.57
CA PRO A 120 -0.69 -6.67 -14.30
C PRO A 120 -0.11 -6.71 -15.72
N GLN A 121 0.42 -7.87 -16.12
CA GLN A 121 1.00 -8.06 -17.45
C GLN A 121 -0.06 -8.09 -18.57
N GLU A 122 -1.31 -8.39 -18.24
CA GLU A 122 -2.48 -8.28 -19.13
C GLU A 122 -3.73 -8.11 -18.27
N VAL A 123 -4.66 -7.27 -18.73
CA VAL A 123 -5.96 -7.08 -18.09
C VAL A 123 -6.85 -8.27 -18.48
N SER A 124 -6.84 -9.33 -17.69
CA SER A 124 -7.91 -10.32 -17.75
C SER A 124 -9.20 -9.65 -17.27
N GLU A 125 -10.28 -9.83 -18.01
CA GLU A 125 -11.60 -9.34 -17.62
C GLU A 125 -11.92 -9.82 -16.19
N PRO A 126 -12.47 -8.94 -15.33
CA PRO A 126 -12.78 -9.31 -13.96
C PRO A 126 -13.84 -10.41 -13.94
N ASP A 127 -13.53 -11.53 -13.30
CA ASP A 127 -14.48 -12.61 -13.08
C ASP A 127 -15.45 -12.21 -11.94
N LEU A 128 -16.49 -11.44 -12.31
CA LEU A 128 -17.48 -10.89 -11.39
C LEU A 128 -18.29 -11.97 -10.63
N LYS A 129 -18.20 -13.22 -11.04
CA LYS A 129 -18.94 -14.32 -10.41
C LYS A 129 -18.33 -14.86 -9.12
N GLN A 130 -17.01 -14.78 -8.97
CA GLN A 130 -16.33 -15.28 -7.77
C GLN A 130 -16.53 -14.40 -6.52
N GLY A 131 -16.78 -13.10 -6.70
CA GLY A 131 -17.02 -12.18 -5.59
C GLY A 131 -18.32 -12.47 -4.82
N THR A 132 -19.36 -12.85 -5.53
CA THR A 132 -20.70 -13.03 -4.96
C THR A 132 -20.79 -14.20 -3.98
N ASP A 133 -20.10 -15.31 -4.26
CA ASP A 133 -20.13 -16.49 -3.39
C ASP A 133 -19.37 -16.26 -2.07
N SER A 134 -18.25 -15.54 -2.12
CA SER A 134 -17.46 -15.19 -0.94
C SER A 134 -18.20 -14.20 -0.03
N PHE A 135 -18.95 -13.25 -0.58
CA PHE A 135 -19.83 -12.37 0.19
C PHE A 135 -20.94 -13.15 0.89
N ASN A 136 -21.60 -14.03 0.17
CA ASN A 136 -22.68 -14.84 0.74
C ASN A 136 -22.20 -15.71 1.90
N GLN A 137 -20.99 -16.24 1.80
CA GLN A 137 -20.38 -17.03 2.88
C GLN A 137 -20.05 -16.15 4.09
N LEU A 138 -19.44 -14.99 3.89
CA LEU A 138 -19.15 -14.03 4.96
C LEU A 138 -20.42 -13.60 5.69
N PHE A 139 -21.47 -13.19 4.97
CA PHE A 139 -22.73 -12.77 5.58
C PHE A 139 -23.48 -13.90 6.25
N LYS A 140 -23.33 -15.14 5.78
CA LYS A 140 -23.85 -16.31 6.48
C LYS A 140 -23.18 -16.50 7.84
N MET A 141 -21.86 -16.33 7.92
CA MET A 141 -21.12 -16.44 9.19
C MET A 141 -21.47 -15.30 10.14
N ILE A 142 -21.62 -14.08 9.65
CA ILE A 142 -22.09 -12.93 10.46
C ILE A 142 -23.47 -13.17 11.09
N ARG A 143 -24.36 -13.89 10.41
CA ARG A 143 -25.72 -14.17 10.93
C ARG A 143 -25.79 -15.36 11.89
N LEU A 144 -24.98 -16.38 11.67
CA LEU A 144 -25.15 -17.70 12.28
C LEU A 144 -23.92 -18.20 13.03
N GLY A 145 -22.77 -17.53 12.84
CA GLY A 145 -21.49 -17.95 13.40
C GLY A 145 -21.24 -17.39 14.81
N THR A 146 -20.23 -17.93 15.44
CA THR A 146 -19.62 -17.37 16.65
C THR A 146 -18.66 -16.24 16.28
N GLU A 147 -18.18 -15.47 17.26
CA GLU A 147 -17.19 -14.42 17.06
C GLU A 147 -15.93 -14.94 16.35
N GLU A 148 -15.45 -16.12 16.74
CA GLU A 148 -14.29 -16.79 16.11
C GLU A 148 -14.58 -17.19 14.65
N ASP A 149 -15.80 -17.64 14.32
CA ASP A 149 -16.20 -17.97 12.95
C ASP A 149 -16.26 -16.74 12.07
N ILE A 150 -16.69 -15.60 12.64
CA ILE A 150 -16.76 -14.31 11.93
C ILE A 150 -15.35 -13.79 11.65
N GLU A 151 -14.45 -13.78 12.64
CA GLU A 151 -13.07 -13.36 12.45
C GLU A 151 -12.39 -14.19 11.36
N LYS A 152 -12.54 -15.51 11.42
CA LYS A 152 -11.98 -16.42 10.41
C LYS A 152 -12.54 -16.15 9.00
N ALA A 153 -13.84 -15.95 8.89
CA ALA A 153 -14.47 -15.64 7.59
C ALA A 153 -14.01 -14.30 7.01
N ILE A 154 -13.76 -13.31 7.86
CA ILE A 154 -13.19 -12.01 7.46
C ILE A 154 -11.76 -12.21 6.95
N ASP A 155 -10.92 -12.93 7.69
CA ASP A 155 -9.53 -13.18 7.30
C ASP A 155 -9.45 -13.94 5.97
N GLU A 156 -10.25 -15.00 5.80
CA GLU A 156 -10.35 -15.76 4.54
C GLU A 156 -10.80 -14.86 3.36
N TYR A 157 -11.76 -13.97 3.59
CA TYR A 157 -12.23 -13.04 2.58
C TYR A 157 -11.14 -12.01 2.20
N LEU A 158 -10.45 -11.44 3.19
CA LEU A 158 -9.36 -10.48 2.97
C LEU A 158 -8.17 -11.15 2.27
N GLU A 159 -7.83 -12.39 2.61
CA GLU A 159 -6.82 -13.16 1.92
C GLU A 159 -7.19 -13.38 0.45
N GLN A 160 -8.43 -13.75 0.15
CA GLN A 160 -8.89 -13.93 -1.23
C GLN A 160 -8.78 -12.64 -2.06
N ILE A 161 -9.14 -11.48 -1.48
CA ILE A 161 -8.97 -10.19 -2.15
C ILE A 161 -7.50 -9.88 -2.40
N SER A 162 -6.61 -10.21 -1.45
CA SER A 162 -5.19 -9.91 -1.51
C SER A 162 -4.42 -10.89 -2.40
N PHE A 163 -4.81 -12.17 -2.41
CA PHE A 163 -4.08 -13.24 -3.10
C PHE A 163 -4.30 -13.25 -4.63
N GLN A 164 -5.45 -12.77 -5.11
CA GLN A 164 -5.65 -12.58 -6.53
C GLN A 164 -4.75 -11.40 -6.95
N ARG A 165 -3.82 -11.62 -7.90
CA ARG A 165 -3.00 -10.57 -8.53
C ARG A 165 -3.90 -9.58 -9.29
N LYS A 166 -4.76 -8.89 -8.55
CA LYS A 166 -5.66 -7.90 -9.09
C LYS A 166 -4.89 -6.61 -9.34
N SER A 167 -5.27 -5.88 -10.38
CA SER A 167 -4.83 -4.50 -10.52
C SER A 167 -5.26 -3.70 -9.29
N LEU A 168 -4.56 -2.63 -8.97
CA LEU A 168 -4.94 -1.74 -7.87
C LEU A 168 -6.40 -1.29 -8.00
N GLN A 169 -6.85 -1.02 -9.24
CA GLN A 169 -8.23 -0.65 -9.54
C GLN A 169 -9.23 -1.76 -9.16
N GLN A 170 -8.93 -3.02 -9.49
CA GLN A 170 -9.76 -4.17 -9.10
C GLN A 170 -9.81 -4.36 -7.59
N HIS A 171 -8.68 -4.11 -6.90
CA HIS A 171 -8.64 -4.14 -5.44
C HIS A 171 -9.57 -3.07 -4.84
N TYR A 172 -9.51 -1.83 -5.31
CA TYR A 172 -10.42 -0.76 -4.86
C TYR A 172 -11.88 -1.09 -5.13
N ILE A 173 -12.21 -1.62 -6.31
CA ILE A 173 -13.57 -2.06 -6.64
C ILE A 173 -14.05 -3.12 -5.63
N SER A 174 -13.25 -4.14 -5.34
CA SER A 174 -13.61 -5.20 -4.39
C SER A 174 -13.82 -4.65 -2.96
N VAL A 175 -12.99 -3.73 -2.51
CA VAL A 175 -13.17 -3.07 -1.21
C VAL A 175 -14.45 -2.22 -1.19
N MET A 176 -14.74 -1.49 -2.26
CA MET A 176 -15.96 -0.68 -2.37
C MET A 176 -17.23 -1.53 -2.40
N GLU A 177 -17.19 -2.68 -3.06
CA GLU A 177 -18.27 -3.66 -3.06
C GLU A 177 -18.51 -4.19 -1.63
N LEU A 178 -17.46 -4.62 -0.93
CA LEU A 178 -17.56 -5.07 0.48
C LEU A 178 -18.24 -4.01 1.35
N VAL A 179 -17.77 -2.79 1.27
CA VAL A 179 -18.31 -1.67 2.04
C VAL A 179 -19.78 -1.44 1.73
N SER A 180 -20.15 -1.46 0.45
CA SER A 180 -21.54 -1.27 0.01
C SER A 180 -22.47 -2.38 0.51
N GLU A 181 -22.00 -3.64 0.49
CA GLU A 181 -22.75 -4.78 1.00
C GLU A 181 -22.89 -4.76 2.54
N LEU A 182 -21.86 -4.34 3.26
CA LEU A 182 -21.93 -4.13 4.72
C LEU A 182 -22.98 -3.06 5.08
N TYR A 183 -23.05 -1.97 4.32
CA TYR A 183 -24.07 -0.95 4.49
C TYR A 183 -25.48 -1.50 4.25
N ARG A 184 -25.66 -2.26 3.18
CA ARG A 184 -26.93 -2.88 2.86
C ARG A 184 -27.34 -3.88 3.93
N PHE A 185 -26.40 -4.69 4.44
CA PHE A 185 -26.64 -5.63 5.52
C PHE A 185 -27.06 -4.92 6.82
N SER A 186 -26.35 -3.85 7.20
CA SER A 186 -26.65 -3.04 8.37
C SER A 186 -28.07 -2.43 8.29
N ALA A 187 -28.40 -1.82 7.17
CA ALA A 187 -29.72 -1.24 6.94
C ALA A 187 -30.85 -2.28 7.03
N ASN A 188 -30.63 -3.48 6.50
CA ASN A 188 -31.63 -4.56 6.52
C ASN A 188 -31.80 -5.22 7.89
N ASN A 189 -30.84 -5.05 8.80
CA ASN A 189 -30.90 -5.66 10.14
C ASN A 189 -31.03 -4.61 11.27
N GLU A 190 -31.37 -3.35 10.94
CA GLU A 190 -31.59 -2.25 11.90
C GLU A 190 -30.36 -1.99 12.80
N ILE A 191 -29.16 -2.31 12.30
CA ILE A 191 -27.92 -2.08 13.05
C ILE A 191 -27.54 -0.58 12.92
N VAL A 192 -27.45 0.11 14.06
CA VAL A 192 -27.08 1.52 14.09
C VAL A 192 -25.58 1.65 13.81
N MET A 193 -25.24 2.29 12.68
CA MET A 193 -23.86 2.45 12.19
C MET A 193 -23.30 3.85 12.44
N ASP A 194 -23.78 4.56 13.48
CA ASP A 194 -23.42 5.98 13.71
C ASP A 194 -21.92 6.20 13.92
N GLU A 195 -21.24 5.31 14.61
CA GLU A 195 -19.79 5.36 14.79
C GLU A 195 -19.03 5.05 13.49
N PHE A 196 -19.57 4.12 12.69
CA PHE A 196 -18.96 3.68 11.44
C PHE A 196 -19.14 4.73 10.31
N SER A 197 -20.25 5.46 10.27
CA SER A 197 -20.51 6.48 9.25
C SER A 197 -19.53 7.67 9.32
N GLY A 198 -19.07 8.02 10.51
CA GLY A 198 -18.04 9.04 10.72
C GLY A 198 -16.66 8.61 10.20
N ASP A 199 -16.32 7.36 10.41
CA ASP A 199 -15.04 6.78 9.94
C ASP A 199 -15.04 6.48 8.44
N MET A 200 -16.21 6.20 7.87
CA MET A 200 -16.34 5.97 6.42
C MET A 200 -15.98 7.20 5.58
N ARG A 201 -16.38 8.39 5.98
CA ARG A 201 -15.95 9.63 5.30
C ARG A 201 -14.44 9.81 5.31
N LYS A 202 -13.80 9.45 6.42
CA LYS A 202 -12.34 9.45 6.54
C LYS A 202 -11.69 8.36 5.70
N LEU A 203 -12.34 7.21 5.58
CA LEU A 203 -11.87 6.07 4.77
C LEU A 203 -11.94 6.40 3.28
N TYR A 204 -13.05 6.98 2.81
CA TYR A 204 -13.18 7.48 1.43
C TYR A 204 -12.16 8.58 1.12
N GLY A 205 -11.93 9.52 2.05
CA GLY A 205 -10.89 10.52 1.88
C GLY A 205 -9.49 9.92 1.73
N ARG A 206 -9.17 8.88 2.50
CA ARG A 206 -7.86 8.20 2.43
C ARG A 206 -7.69 7.29 1.22
N LEU A 207 -8.77 6.84 0.61
CA LEU A 207 -8.73 6.01 -0.61
C LEU A 207 -8.58 6.86 -1.88
N LEU A 208 -8.93 8.15 -1.81
CA LEU A 208 -8.87 9.10 -2.93
C LEU A 208 -7.62 9.98 -2.91
N ASP A 209 -6.90 10.06 -1.77
CA ASP A 209 -5.60 10.72 -1.60
C ASP A 209 -4.43 9.72 -1.80
#